data_e4a766b33743d17fff138c4aa18140c7
#
_entry.id   e4a766b33743d17fff138c4aa18140c7
#
_cell.length_a   1.000
_cell.length_b   1.000
_cell.length_c   1.000
_cell.angle_alpha   90.00
_cell.angle_beta   90.00
_cell.angle_gamma   90.00
#
_symmetry.space_group_name_H-M   'P 1'
#
loop_
_entity.id
_entity.type
_entity.pdbx_description
1 polymer ?
#
loop_
_entity_poly.entity_id
_entity_poly.type
_entity_poly.pdbx_seq_one_letter_code
_entity_poly.pdbx_strand_id
1 'polypeptide(L)'
;MLSRAVRTVVTLDIMMPFYGRADHFRLAVESVLAQTNTDWRLVVLDDAYPDEAPGQWLVGLGDPRIEYVRHPANIGINANFQAALDAATADWMVIFGCDDVMLPGYVARVVELVAKHPAATMVHPATSVIDGDGNPARTLVDVMKSVYRPHFRGELELSGEALATSVTRGNWMNFPAIAWRRDSVAPLGFRAGFEIVQDLALVIDGALAGGCLVLDDSVVFHYRRHSDSVSSWQAADGRRFREEARFFAQIGDEYEARGWTTARRAARLHLSSRLNALTRLPQAFRNPESRGVLLRHVFGTGG
;
A
#
# COMPACT_ATOMS: atom_id res chain seq x y z
N MET A 1 37.26 13.84 24.79
CA MET A 1 36.95 13.65 23.36
C MET A 1 35.52 13.17 23.26
N LEU A 2 34.60 14.07 22.99
CA LEU A 2 33.18 13.70 22.76
C LEU A 2 33.04 13.20 21.32
N SER A 3 32.79 11.91 21.16
CA SER A 3 32.45 11.32 19.88
C SER A 3 31.17 12.01 19.36
N ARG A 4 31.35 12.80 18.32
CA ARG A 4 30.24 13.40 17.56
C ARG A 4 29.57 12.24 16.83
N ALA A 5 28.44 11.73 17.38
CA ALA A 5 27.61 10.78 16.67
C ALA A 5 27.27 11.41 15.32
N VAL A 6 27.76 10.81 14.25
CA VAL A 6 27.35 11.15 12.90
C VAL A 6 25.85 10.83 12.85
N ARG A 7 25.02 11.85 12.92
CA ARG A 7 23.58 11.72 12.70
C ARG A 7 23.45 11.32 11.23
N THR A 8 23.21 10.04 10.98
CA THR A 8 22.85 9.58 9.64
C THR A 8 21.54 10.27 9.30
N VAL A 9 21.57 11.22 8.38
CA VAL A 9 20.36 11.87 7.88
C VAL A 9 19.62 10.81 7.07
N VAL A 10 18.46 10.39 7.56
CA VAL A 10 17.59 9.47 6.84
C VAL A 10 16.77 10.30 5.88
N THR A 11 17.09 10.26 4.61
CA THR A 11 16.28 10.85 3.56
C THR A 11 15.18 9.86 3.17
N LEU A 12 13.94 10.34 2.99
CA LEU A 12 12.81 9.54 2.55
C LEU A 12 12.47 9.89 1.10
N ASP A 13 12.54 8.91 0.20
CA ASP A 13 12.00 9.05 -1.15
C ASP A 13 10.46 8.88 -1.11
N ILE A 14 9.74 9.92 -1.49
CA ILE A 14 8.29 9.90 -1.66
C ILE A 14 8.01 9.71 -3.14
N MET A 15 7.69 8.47 -3.52
CA MET A 15 7.43 8.07 -4.90
C MET A 15 5.93 8.18 -5.16
N MET A 16 5.52 9.04 -6.08
CA MET A 16 4.11 9.32 -6.37
C MET A 16 3.76 8.92 -7.81
N PRO A 17 3.30 7.69 -8.05
CA PRO A 17 2.67 7.34 -9.33
C PRO A 17 1.42 8.21 -9.53
N PHE A 18 1.33 8.89 -10.66
CA PHE A 18 0.24 9.81 -10.95
C PHE A 18 -0.54 9.40 -12.20
N TYR A 19 -1.81 9.11 -12.01
CA TYR A 19 -2.85 9.04 -13.01
C TYR A 19 -4.21 9.14 -12.29
N GLY A 20 -4.67 10.37 -12.03
CA GLY A 20 -5.85 10.57 -11.19
C GLY A 20 -6.37 12.01 -11.26
N ARG A 21 -7.24 12.37 -10.33
CA ARG A 21 -7.84 13.71 -10.24
C ARG A 21 -6.78 14.76 -9.94
N ALA A 22 -6.74 15.82 -10.75
CA ALA A 22 -5.76 16.90 -10.62
C ALA A 22 -5.89 17.70 -9.32
N ASP A 23 -7.11 17.85 -8.79
CA ASP A 23 -7.35 18.53 -7.50
C ASP A 23 -6.79 17.70 -6.32
N HIS A 24 -7.02 16.38 -6.29
CA HIS A 24 -6.45 15.51 -5.27
C HIS A 24 -4.92 15.46 -5.37
N PHE A 25 -4.37 15.38 -6.60
CA PHE A 25 -2.94 15.43 -6.83
C PHE A 25 -2.28 16.69 -6.22
N ARG A 26 -2.91 17.87 -6.40
CA ARG A 26 -2.43 19.10 -5.79
C ARG A 26 -2.41 19.02 -4.26
N LEU A 27 -3.51 18.55 -3.66
CA LEU A 27 -3.57 18.37 -2.21
C LEU A 27 -2.50 17.39 -1.69
N ALA A 28 -2.25 16.31 -2.42
CA ALA A 28 -1.21 15.34 -2.09
C ALA A 28 0.19 15.99 -2.12
N VAL A 29 0.53 16.73 -3.19
CA VAL A 29 1.81 17.45 -3.30
C VAL A 29 1.94 18.52 -2.20
N GLU A 30 0.91 19.32 -1.97
CA GLU A 30 0.89 20.34 -0.91
C GLU A 30 1.12 19.73 0.47
N SER A 31 0.60 18.51 0.72
CA SER A 31 0.80 17.78 1.97
C SER A 31 2.26 17.33 2.18
N VAL A 32 2.98 17.04 1.10
CA VAL A 32 4.42 16.75 1.13
C VAL A 32 5.22 18.03 1.41
N LEU A 33 4.87 19.12 0.76
CA LEU A 33 5.51 20.44 1.01
C LEU A 33 5.33 20.93 2.45
N ALA A 34 4.22 20.55 3.10
CA ALA A 34 3.90 20.90 4.48
C ALA A 34 4.59 20.04 5.55
N GLN A 35 5.46 19.09 5.17
CA GLN A 35 6.15 18.23 6.13
C GLN A 35 7.10 19.02 7.03
N THR A 36 7.04 18.75 8.34
CA THR A 36 7.87 19.41 9.36
C THR A 36 9.34 18.98 9.29
N ASN A 37 9.61 17.73 8.89
CA ASN A 37 10.93 17.26 8.55
C ASN A 37 11.12 17.44 7.04
N THR A 38 12.21 18.09 6.64
CA THR A 38 12.51 18.44 5.24
C THR A 38 13.43 17.46 4.51
N ASP A 39 13.84 16.37 5.18
CA ASP A 39 14.74 15.35 4.63
C ASP A 39 13.96 14.36 3.74
N TRP A 40 13.35 14.86 2.69
CA TRP A 40 12.60 14.09 1.71
C TRP A 40 12.88 14.53 0.28
N ARG A 41 12.68 13.62 -0.67
CA ARG A 41 12.62 13.88 -2.11
C ARG A 41 11.27 13.37 -2.63
N LEU A 42 10.55 14.16 -3.39
CA LEU A 42 9.33 13.78 -4.08
C LEU A 42 9.63 13.48 -5.54
N VAL A 43 9.33 12.27 -6.00
CA VAL A 43 9.42 11.89 -7.41
C VAL A 43 8.02 11.56 -7.91
N VAL A 44 7.49 12.37 -8.81
CA VAL A 44 6.19 12.16 -9.44
C VAL A 44 6.39 11.44 -10.77
N LEU A 45 5.77 10.26 -10.90
CA LEU A 45 5.80 9.45 -12.13
C LEU A 45 4.44 9.55 -12.81
N ASP A 46 4.34 10.48 -13.75
CA ASP A 46 3.11 10.74 -14.52
C ASP A 46 2.94 9.67 -15.62
N ASP A 47 1.88 8.88 -15.49
CA ASP A 47 1.54 7.80 -16.43
C ASP A 47 0.83 8.31 -17.69
N ALA A 48 1.40 9.34 -18.33
CA ALA A 48 0.84 10.00 -19.49
C ALA A 48 -0.59 10.52 -19.25
N TYR A 49 -0.81 11.18 -18.11
CA TYR A 49 -2.11 11.78 -17.81
C TYR A 49 -2.57 12.71 -18.94
N PRO A 50 -3.84 12.65 -19.41
CA PRO A 50 -4.27 13.36 -20.60
C PRO A 50 -4.12 14.89 -20.57
N ASP A 51 -4.23 15.48 -19.35
CA ASP A 51 -4.03 16.91 -19.14
C ASP A 51 -2.62 17.19 -18.61
N GLU A 52 -1.87 18.05 -19.29
CA GLU A 52 -0.51 18.41 -18.88
C GLU A 52 -0.48 19.49 -17.78
N ALA A 53 -1.59 20.16 -17.50
CA ALA A 53 -1.63 21.26 -16.54
C ALA A 53 -1.16 20.87 -15.12
N PRO A 54 -1.48 19.67 -14.56
CA PRO A 54 -0.95 19.26 -13.28
C PRO A 54 0.58 19.14 -13.25
N GLY A 55 1.18 18.57 -14.30
CA GLY A 55 2.64 18.46 -14.43
C GLY A 55 3.32 19.83 -14.58
N GLN A 56 2.75 20.70 -15.41
CA GLN A 56 3.25 22.07 -15.59
C GLN A 56 3.17 22.88 -14.28
N TRP A 57 2.09 22.75 -13.54
CA TRP A 57 1.94 23.34 -12.21
C TRP A 57 3.02 22.84 -11.25
N LEU A 58 3.27 21.53 -11.19
CA LEU A 58 4.26 20.92 -10.32
C LEU A 58 5.66 21.44 -10.61
N VAL A 59 6.05 21.45 -11.89
CA VAL A 59 7.35 22.00 -12.35
C VAL A 59 7.47 23.49 -12.02
N GLY A 60 6.37 24.23 -12.13
CA GLY A 60 6.30 25.66 -11.80
C GLY A 60 6.53 25.98 -10.32
N LEU A 61 6.45 25.00 -9.39
CA LEU A 61 6.78 25.20 -7.98
C LEU A 61 8.26 25.51 -7.76
N GLY A 62 9.15 25.01 -8.61
CA GLY A 62 10.58 25.29 -8.56
C GLY A 62 11.30 24.75 -7.31
N ASP A 63 10.71 23.80 -6.57
CA ASP A 63 11.35 23.19 -5.40
C ASP A 63 12.38 22.15 -5.85
N PRO A 64 13.66 22.26 -5.49
CA PRO A 64 14.72 21.36 -5.92
C PRO A 64 14.60 19.93 -5.40
N ARG A 65 13.71 19.69 -4.44
CA ARG A 65 13.42 18.36 -3.88
C ARG A 65 12.37 17.61 -4.69
N ILE A 66 11.75 18.25 -5.69
CA ILE A 66 10.69 17.66 -6.52
C ILE A 66 11.27 17.29 -7.89
N GLU A 67 11.08 16.05 -8.28
CA GLU A 67 11.39 15.52 -9.59
C GLU A 67 10.10 15.11 -10.31
N TYR A 68 9.95 15.48 -11.57
CA TYR A 68 8.81 15.12 -12.39
C TYR A 68 9.26 14.30 -13.60
N VAL A 69 8.74 13.08 -13.68
CA VAL A 69 9.03 12.14 -14.78
C VAL A 69 7.70 11.78 -15.44
N ARG A 70 7.56 12.08 -16.74
CA ARG A 70 6.38 11.73 -17.52
C ARG A 70 6.69 10.58 -18.45
N HIS A 71 5.90 9.52 -18.40
CA HIS A 71 5.99 8.42 -19.35
C HIS A 71 5.50 8.87 -20.73
N PRO A 72 6.08 8.32 -21.83
CA PRO A 72 5.67 8.67 -23.19
C PRO A 72 4.26 8.15 -23.55
N ALA A 73 3.77 7.14 -22.80
CA ALA A 73 2.45 6.54 -22.93
C ALA A 73 2.00 5.98 -21.58
N ASN A 74 0.69 5.78 -21.40
CA ASN A 74 0.15 5.12 -20.21
C ASN A 74 0.62 3.66 -20.17
N ILE A 75 1.36 3.31 -19.14
CA ILE A 75 1.92 1.97 -18.89
C ILE A 75 1.10 1.16 -17.88
N GLY A 76 0.13 1.79 -17.23
CA GLY A 76 -0.76 1.19 -16.25
C GLY A 76 -0.19 1.20 -14.83
N ILE A 77 -1.10 1.06 -13.86
CA ILE A 77 -0.81 1.27 -12.43
C ILE A 77 0.34 0.39 -11.92
N ASN A 78 0.38 -0.90 -12.28
CA ASN A 78 1.39 -1.83 -11.77
C ASN A 78 2.77 -1.52 -12.33
N ALA A 79 2.85 -1.23 -13.63
CA ALA A 79 4.13 -0.85 -14.24
C ALA A 79 4.61 0.49 -13.70
N ASN A 80 3.70 1.45 -13.43
CA ASN A 80 4.06 2.72 -12.82
C ASN A 80 4.49 2.57 -11.35
N PHE A 81 3.91 1.65 -10.60
CA PHE A 81 4.36 1.30 -9.24
C PHE A 81 5.76 0.65 -9.28
N GLN A 82 6.01 -0.25 -10.24
CA GLN A 82 7.35 -0.82 -10.41
C GLN A 82 8.37 0.26 -10.81
N ALA A 83 8.01 1.16 -11.73
CA ALA A 83 8.86 2.29 -12.09
C ALA A 83 9.17 3.21 -10.89
N ALA A 84 8.19 3.40 -9.99
CA ALA A 84 8.39 4.14 -8.75
C ALA A 84 9.40 3.44 -7.84
N LEU A 85 9.30 2.12 -7.69
CA LEU A 85 10.25 1.32 -6.92
C LEU A 85 11.67 1.39 -7.51
N ASP A 86 11.78 1.29 -8.84
CA ASP A 86 13.06 1.30 -9.56
C ASP A 86 13.75 2.67 -9.51
N ALA A 87 12.97 3.77 -9.46
CA ALA A 87 13.48 5.14 -9.41
C ALA A 87 13.89 5.60 -7.99
N ALA A 88 13.56 4.82 -6.95
CA ALA A 88 13.93 5.14 -5.58
C ALA A 88 15.45 4.98 -5.36
N THR A 89 16.07 5.94 -4.67
CA THR A 89 17.52 5.98 -4.42
C THR A 89 17.88 6.12 -2.96
N ALA A 90 16.99 6.68 -2.13
CA ALA A 90 17.20 6.80 -0.70
C ALA A 90 17.09 5.45 0.01
N ASP A 91 17.61 5.35 1.25
CA ASP A 91 17.55 4.12 2.05
C ASP A 91 16.11 3.73 2.40
N TRP A 92 15.22 4.71 2.48
CA TRP A 92 13.81 4.51 2.75
C TRP A 92 12.94 5.19 1.69
N MET A 93 11.84 4.54 1.35
CA MET A 93 10.89 5.04 0.37
C MET A 93 9.45 4.76 0.78
N VAL A 94 8.52 5.55 0.24
CA VAL A 94 7.09 5.29 0.30
C VAL A 94 6.51 5.42 -1.10
N ILE A 95 5.59 4.50 -1.49
CA ILE A 95 4.80 4.65 -2.72
C ILE A 95 3.51 5.35 -2.30
N PHE A 96 3.48 6.66 -2.49
CA PHE A 96 2.44 7.56 -2.01
C PHE A 96 1.33 7.72 -3.04
N GLY A 97 0.07 7.51 -2.62
CA GLY A 97 -1.08 7.72 -3.50
C GLY A 97 -1.26 9.18 -3.88
N CYS A 98 -1.47 9.45 -5.16
CA CYS A 98 -1.68 10.81 -5.65
C CYS A 98 -3.03 11.44 -5.21
N ASP A 99 -3.82 10.74 -4.44
CA ASP A 99 -5.11 11.15 -3.87
C ASP A 99 -5.13 11.17 -2.34
N ASP A 100 -4.07 10.70 -1.69
CA ASP A 100 -3.93 10.66 -0.25
C ASP A 100 -3.33 11.97 0.32
N VAL A 101 -3.24 12.08 1.66
CA VAL A 101 -2.67 13.26 2.34
C VAL A 101 -1.74 12.83 3.46
N MET A 102 -0.49 13.21 3.40
CA MET A 102 0.45 13.10 4.52
C MET A 102 0.19 14.22 5.52
N LEU A 103 -0.05 13.89 6.80
CA LEU A 103 -0.08 14.93 7.83
C LEU A 103 1.33 15.48 8.09
N PRO A 104 1.49 16.71 8.59
CA PRO A 104 2.80 17.37 8.68
C PRO A 104 3.89 16.61 9.44
N GLY A 105 3.51 15.65 10.29
CA GLY A 105 4.42 14.82 11.08
C GLY A 105 4.84 13.49 10.43
N TYR A 106 4.37 13.14 9.22
CA TYR A 106 4.60 11.80 8.65
C TYR A 106 6.09 11.49 8.47
N VAL A 107 6.83 12.35 7.78
CA VAL A 107 8.26 12.14 7.53
C VAL A 107 9.05 12.09 8.85
N ALA A 108 8.76 13.01 9.76
CA ALA A 108 9.41 13.02 11.08
C ALA A 108 9.16 11.72 11.85
N ARG A 109 7.92 11.19 11.82
CA ARG A 109 7.57 9.94 12.51
C ARG A 109 8.22 8.72 11.87
N VAL A 110 8.28 8.64 10.54
CA VAL A 110 9.00 7.57 9.84
C VAL A 110 10.48 7.56 10.24
N VAL A 111 11.14 8.73 10.21
CA VAL A 111 12.55 8.86 10.61
C VAL A 111 12.78 8.42 12.05
N GLU A 112 11.89 8.79 12.97
CA GLU A 112 11.96 8.38 14.39
C GLU A 112 11.83 6.85 14.54
N LEU A 113 10.82 6.25 13.89
CA LEU A 113 10.57 4.81 13.94
C LEU A 113 11.75 4.01 13.37
N VAL A 114 12.30 4.44 12.24
CA VAL A 114 13.47 3.81 11.61
C VAL A 114 14.70 3.87 12.51
N ALA A 115 14.92 5.00 13.17
CA ALA A 115 16.06 5.15 14.09
C ALA A 115 15.90 4.27 15.35
N LYS A 116 14.66 4.12 15.84
CA LYS A 116 14.35 3.32 17.02
C LYS A 116 14.36 1.81 16.74
N HIS A 117 13.98 1.41 15.52
CA HIS A 117 13.87 0.01 15.10
C HIS A 117 14.81 -0.29 13.91
N PRO A 118 16.12 -0.41 14.13
CA PRO A 118 17.10 -0.59 13.04
C PRO A 118 16.92 -1.89 12.25
N ALA A 119 16.23 -2.88 12.81
CA ALA A 119 15.91 -4.14 12.13
C ALA A 119 14.63 -4.03 11.25
N ALA A 120 13.88 -2.93 11.33
CA ALA A 120 12.69 -2.75 10.53
C ALA A 120 13.03 -2.71 9.03
N THR A 121 12.21 -3.37 8.23
CA THR A 121 12.23 -3.30 6.76
C THR A 121 10.99 -2.57 6.23
N MET A 122 9.97 -2.45 7.06
CA MET A 122 8.73 -1.75 6.81
C MET A 122 8.31 -1.00 8.08
N VAL A 123 7.81 0.23 7.94
CA VAL A 123 7.14 0.96 9.02
C VAL A 123 5.79 1.46 8.53
N HIS A 124 4.76 1.30 9.36
CA HIS A 124 3.40 1.68 9.02
C HIS A 124 2.77 2.49 10.16
N PRO A 125 2.87 3.82 10.13
CA PRO A 125 2.14 4.69 11.04
C PRO A 125 0.62 4.52 10.89
N ALA A 126 -0.13 4.89 11.91
CA ALA A 126 -1.58 4.83 11.83
C ALA A 126 -2.12 5.82 10.80
N THR A 127 -3.25 5.44 10.23
CA THR A 127 -3.96 6.23 9.22
C THR A 127 -5.38 6.52 9.69
N SER A 128 -5.94 7.64 9.26
CA SER A 128 -7.38 7.89 9.28
C SER A 128 -7.93 7.90 7.86
N VAL A 129 -9.22 7.67 7.72
CA VAL A 129 -9.88 7.64 6.40
C VAL A 129 -10.64 8.92 6.18
N ILE A 130 -10.51 9.50 4.97
CA ILE A 130 -11.25 10.66 4.51
C ILE A 130 -12.02 10.33 3.23
N ASP A 131 -13.10 11.06 2.95
CA ASP A 131 -13.85 10.96 1.69
C ASP A 131 -13.20 11.79 0.56
N GLY A 132 -13.87 11.86 -0.60
CA GLY A 132 -13.41 12.65 -1.75
C GLY A 132 -13.26 14.13 -1.46
N ASP A 133 -14.02 14.66 -0.52
CA ASP A 133 -14.02 16.08 -0.13
C ASP A 133 -13.07 16.38 1.05
N GLY A 134 -12.42 15.35 1.60
CA GLY A 134 -11.47 15.48 2.73
C GLY A 134 -12.12 15.38 4.11
N ASN A 135 -13.42 15.07 4.21
CA ASN A 135 -14.08 14.89 5.50
C ASN A 135 -13.79 13.50 6.08
N PRO A 136 -13.76 13.36 7.41
CA PRO A 136 -13.61 12.04 8.02
C PRO A 136 -14.68 11.07 7.53
N ALA A 137 -14.24 9.89 7.09
CA ALA A 137 -15.12 8.85 6.57
C ALA A 137 -14.86 7.50 7.25
N ARG A 138 -15.88 6.65 7.25
CA ARG A 138 -15.78 5.28 7.74
C ARG A 138 -16.68 4.37 6.92
N THR A 139 -16.09 3.56 6.07
CA THR A 139 -16.81 2.58 5.26
C THR A 139 -16.91 1.23 5.97
N LEU A 140 -17.79 0.35 5.47
CA LEU A 140 -17.84 -1.04 5.96
C LEU A 140 -16.51 -1.76 5.79
N VAL A 141 -15.75 -1.45 4.73
CA VAL A 141 -14.42 -2.01 4.49
C VAL A 141 -13.45 -1.57 5.59
N ASP A 142 -13.52 -0.31 6.04
CA ASP A 142 -12.66 0.20 7.10
C ASP A 142 -13.01 -0.42 8.47
N VAL A 143 -14.29 -0.66 8.72
CA VAL A 143 -14.74 -1.40 9.90
C VAL A 143 -14.17 -2.83 9.87
N MET A 144 -14.27 -3.52 8.73
CA MET A 144 -13.71 -4.86 8.58
C MET A 144 -12.18 -4.87 8.72
N LYS A 145 -11.48 -3.90 8.12
CA LYS A 145 -10.03 -3.73 8.31
C LYS A 145 -9.68 -3.56 9.78
N SER A 146 -10.46 -2.78 10.54
CA SER A 146 -10.20 -2.57 11.98
C SER A 146 -10.35 -3.84 12.82
N VAL A 147 -11.18 -4.81 12.40
CA VAL A 147 -11.33 -6.12 13.07
C VAL A 147 -10.09 -7.00 12.88
N TYR A 148 -9.45 -6.92 11.72
CA TYR A 148 -8.28 -7.75 11.41
C TYR A 148 -6.95 -7.10 11.83
N ARG A 149 -6.93 -5.78 12.01
CA ARG A 149 -5.73 -5.06 12.45
C ARG A 149 -5.37 -5.49 13.87
N PRO A 150 -4.10 -5.78 14.16
CA PRO A 150 -3.64 -6.03 15.53
C PRO A 150 -4.00 -4.87 16.48
N HIS A 151 -4.42 -5.22 17.70
CA HIS A 151 -4.70 -4.23 18.73
C HIS A 151 -3.44 -4.04 19.57
N PHE A 152 -2.93 -2.82 19.60
CA PHE A 152 -1.73 -2.45 20.35
C PHE A 152 -1.81 -0.97 20.77
N ARG A 153 -0.90 -0.55 21.63
CA ARG A 153 -0.67 0.84 21.99
C ARG A 153 0.81 1.16 21.79
N GLY A 154 1.09 2.37 21.27
CA GLY A 154 2.46 2.77 20.91
C GLY A 154 2.92 2.03 19.65
N GLU A 155 3.87 1.12 19.78
CA GLU A 155 4.51 0.44 18.66
C GLU A 155 4.40 -1.08 18.81
N LEU A 156 4.30 -1.79 17.67
CA LEU A 156 4.25 -3.25 17.59
C LEU A 156 5.12 -3.74 16.43
N GLU A 157 6.05 -4.66 16.72
CA GLU A 157 6.82 -5.35 15.69
C GLU A 157 6.15 -6.66 15.29
N LEU A 158 6.07 -6.91 13.98
CA LEU A 158 5.59 -8.16 13.39
C LEU A 158 6.60 -8.66 12.35
N SER A 159 6.91 -9.94 12.37
CA SER A 159 7.81 -10.58 11.39
C SER A 159 7.41 -12.03 11.13
N GLY A 160 7.99 -12.65 10.11
CA GLY A 160 7.83 -14.06 9.79
C GLY A 160 6.38 -14.50 9.70
N GLU A 161 6.05 -15.67 10.26
CA GLU A 161 4.70 -16.26 10.21
C GLU A 161 3.64 -15.37 10.87
N ALA A 162 3.98 -14.62 11.93
CA ALA A 162 3.05 -13.74 12.62
C ALA A 162 2.58 -12.59 11.70
N LEU A 163 3.51 -11.93 11.01
CA LEU A 163 3.21 -10.91 10.01
C LEU A 163 2.38 -11.49 8.86
N ALA A 164 2.89 -12.56 8.24
CA ALA A 164 2.22 -13.23 7.13
C ALA A 164 0.79 -13.66 7.49
N THR A 165 0.58 -14.27 8.66
CA THR A 165 -0.76 -14.66 9.14
C THR A 165 -1.67 -13.47 9.32
N SER A 166 -1.17 -12.38 9.92
CA SER A 166 -1.97 -11.19 10.22
C SER A 166 -2.53 -10.57 8.95
N VAL A 167 -1.67 -10.34 7.95
CA VAL A 167 -2.07 -9.68 6.68
C VAL A 167 -2.86 -10.60 5.76
N THR A 168 -2.63 -11.92 5.83
CA THR A 168 -3.38 -12.92 5.05
C THR A 168 -4.82 -13.09 5.55
N ARG A 169 -5.06 -12.95 6.86
CA ARG A 169 -6.43 -13.00 7.43
C ARG A 169 -7.30 -11.85 6.93
N GLY A 170 -6.71 -10.69 6.70
CA GLY A 170 -7.38 -9.53 6.13
C GLY A 170 -6.35 -8.46 5.79
N ASN A 171 -6.35 -7.99 4.54
CA ASN A 171 -5.48 -6.89 4.12
C ASN A 171 -5.95 -5.58 4.79
N TRP A 172 -5.58 -5.42 6.07
CA TRP A 172 -5.97 -4.27 6.90
C TRP A 172 -5.08 -3.05 6.69
N MET A 173 -3.93 -3.19 6.04
CA MET A 173 -3.00 -2.09 5.82
C MET A 173 -3.51 -1.08 4.81
N ASN A 174 -3.03 0.13 4.91
CA ASN A 174 -3.13 1.15 3.89
C ASN A 174 -1.75 1.30 3.24
N PHE A 175 -1.57 0.62 2.11
CA PHE A 175 -0.30 0.50 1.41
C PHE A 175 0.42 1.84 1.20
N PRO A 176 -0.25 2.95 0.78
CA PRO A 176 0.40 4.22 0.55
C PRO A 176 1.01 4.89 1.80
N ALA A 177 0.69 4.37 3.01
CA ALA A 177 1.26 4.87 4.25
C ALA A 177 2.48 4.05 4.75
N ILE A 178 2.84 2.96 4.05
CA ILE A 178 3.97 2.10 4.44
C ILE A 178 5.26 2.69 3.88
N ALA A 179 6.19 3.02 4.77
CA ALA A 179 7.56 3.30 4.35
C ALA A 179 8.38 1.99 4.37
N TRP A 180 9.18 1.80 3.32
CA TRP A 180 9.91 0.58 3.02
C TRP A 180 11.41 0.84 3.06
N ARG A 181 12.18 -0.08 3.61
CA ARG A 181 13.63 -0.08 3.43
C ARG A 181 13.92 -0.50 1.99
N ARG A 182 14.51 0.39 1.20
CA ARG A 182 14.72 0.19 -0.25
C ARG A 182 15.46 -1.10 -0.56
N ASP A 183 16.57 -1.38 0.12
CA ASP A 183 17.38 -2.58 -0.12
C ASP A 183 16.67 -3.89 0.20
N SER A 184 15.60 -3.83 1.01
CA SER A 184 14.77 -5.00 1.33
C SER A 184 13.63 -5.18 0.33
N VAL A 185 13.08 -4.11 -0.23
CA VAL A 185 11.90 -4.18 -1.12
C VAL A 185 12.29 -4.21 -2.61
N ALA A 186 13.34 -3.51 -3.03
CA ALA A 186 13.74 -3.43 -4.43
C ALA A 186 14.04 -4.81 -5.08
N PRO A 187 14.69 -5.76 -4.40
CA PRO A 187 14.89 -7.09 -4.98
C PRO A 187 13.62 -7.92 -5.13
N LEU A 188 12.55 -7.57 -4.41
CA LEU A 188 11.29 -8.30 -4.46
C LEU A 188 10.48 -7.89 -5.69
N GLY A 189 10.33 -6.60 -5.93
CA GLY A 189 9.47 -6.07 -6.98
C GLY A 189 8.00 -6.42 -6.81
N PHE A 190 7.17 -5.99 -7.74
CA PHE A 190 5.76 -6.38 -7.79
C PHE A 190 5.60 -7.69 -8.56
N ARG A 191 4.85 -8.66 -8.00
CA ARG A 191 4.61 -9.95 -8.66
C ARG A 191 3.88 -9.78 -9.99
N ALA A 192 4.48 -10.27 -11.06
CA ALA A 192 3.86 -10.24 -12.38
C ALA A 192 2.52 -11.00 -12.41
N GLY A 193 1.53 -10.44 -13.10
CA GLY A 193 0.22 -11.06 -13.27
C GLY A 193 -0.72 -10.96 -12.07
N PHE A 194 -0.37 -10.14 -11.05
CA PHE A 194 -1.24 -9.74 -9.96
C PHE A 194 -1.41 -8.23 -9.99
N GLU A 195 -2.63 -7.75 -10.19
CA GLU A 195 -2.94 -6.32 -10.28
C GLU A 195 -3.71 -5.82 -9.06
N ILE A 196 -4.53 -6.67 -8.49
CA ILE A 196 -5.46 -6.30 -7.42
C ILE A 196 -4.85 -6.56 -6.05
N VAL A 197 -4.07 -7.63 -5.92
CA VAL A 197 -3.43 -8.03 -4.66
C VAL A 197 -1.96 -7.67 -4.59
N GLN A 198 -1.47 -6.81 -5.50
CA GLN A 198 -0.05 -6.47 -5.60
C GLN A 198 0.52 -5.86 -4.30
N ASP A 199 -0.27 -5.05 -3.61
CA ASP A 199 0.08 -4.44 -2.32
C ASP A 199 0.23 -5.50 -1.22
N LEU A 200 -0.74 -6.40 -1.11
CA LEU A 200 -0.70 -7.52 -0.18
C LEU A 200 0.45 -8.48 -0.51
N ALA A 201 0.67 -8.75 -1.80
CA ALA A 201 1.74 -9.62 -2.26
C ALA A 201 3.11 -9.08 -1.85
N LEU A 202 3.38 -7.79 -2.05
CA LEU A 202 4.65 -7.17 -1.69
C LEU A 202 4.94 -7.25 -0.18
N VAL A 203 3.93 -7.05 0.68
CA VAL A 203 4.10 -7.19 2.13
C VAL A 203 4.37 -8.64 2.52
N ILE A 204 3.68 -9.60 1.90
CA ILE A 204 3.91 -11.03 2.16
C ILE A 204 5.30 -11.43 1.67
N ASP A 205 5.75 -10.95 0.52
CA ASP A 205 7.10 -11.18 0.02
C ASP A 205 8.16 -10.63 0.96
N GLY A 206 7.92 -9.43 1.51
CA GLY A 206 8.74 -8.87 2.58
C GLY A 206 8.82 -9.78 3.80
N ALA A 207 7.69 -10.33 4.27
CA ALA A 207 7.66 -11.27 5.39
C ALA A 207 8.39 -12.58 5.06
N LEU A 208 8.21 -13.10 3.85
CA LEU A 208 8.89 -14.30 3.35
C LEU A 208 10.41 -14.10 3.22
N ALA A 209 10.86 -12.91 2.91
CA ALA A 209 12.28 -12.54 2.88
C ALA A 209 12.89 -12.29 4.27
N GLY A 210 12.14 -12.50 5.35
CA GLY A 210 12.61 -12.28 6.72
C GLY A 210 12.43 -10.84 7.22
N GLY A 211 11.62 -10.04 6.53
CA GLY A 211 11.37 -8.65 6.89
C GLY A 211 10.58 -8.48 8.18
N CYS A 212 10.75 -7.31 8.80
CA CYS A 212 10.07 -6.86 10.00
C CYS A 212 9.25 -5.61 9.72
N LEU A 213 7.97 -5.65 10.06
CA LEU A 213 7.04 -4.52 10.01
C LEU A 213 6.89 -3.93 11.41
N VAL A 214 7.14 -2.63 11.53
CA VAL A 214 6.83 -1.85 12.73
C VAL A 214 5.52 -1.09 12.49
N LEU A 215 4.53 -1.38 13.32
CA LEU A 215 3.28 -0.63 13.40
C LEU A 215 3.41 0.47 14.44
N ASP A 216 2.80 1.61 14.19
CA ASP A 216 2.70 2.73 15.13
C ASP A 216 1.25 3.22 15.21
N ASP A 217 0.82 3.65 16.39
CA ASP A 217 -0.55 4.11 16.62
C ASP A 217 -0.75 5.63 16.42
N SER A 218 0.32 6.37 16.10
CA SER A 218 0.26 7.80 15.79
C SER A 218 -0.36 8.02 14.41
N VAL A 219 -1.49 8.73 14.37
CA VAL A 219 -2.16 9.06 13.10
C VAL A 219 -1.43 10.23 12.43
N VAL A 220 -0.70 9.93 11.37
CA VAL A 220 0.07 10.91 10.58
C VAL A 220 -0.23 10.83 9.07
N PHE A 221 -1.29 10.13 8.69
CA PHE A 221 -1.67 9.92 7.30
C PHE A 221 -3.19 9.86 7.14
N HIS A 222 -3.72 10.51 6.09
CA HIS A 222 -5.10 10.40 5.67
C HIS A 222 -5.18 9.58 4.38
N TYR A 223 -5.84 8.43 4.46
CA TYR A 223 -6.15 7.59 3.32
C TYR A 223 -7.48 8.00 2.71
N ARG A 224 -7.47 8.43 1.44
CA ARG A 224 -8.68 8.91 0.77
C ARG A 224 -9.46 7.76 0.12
N ARG A 225 -10.77 7.80 0.30
CA ARG A 225 -11.71 6.89 -0.36
C ARG A 225 -12.69 7.67 -1.20
N HIS A 226 -12.74 7.34 -2.47
CA HIS A 226 -13.72 7.88 -3.42
C HIS A 226 -14.18 6.79 -4.40
N SER A 227 -15.30 7.04 -5.11
CA SER A 227 -15.92 6.08 -6.05
C SER A 227 -15.00 5.71 -7.22
N ASP A 228 -14.13 6.61 -7.61
CA ASP A 228 -13.27 6.49 -8.79
C ASP A 228 -11.95 5.77 -8.51
N SER A 229 -11.72 5.33 -7.24
CA SER A 229 -10.52 4.57 -6.90
C SER A 229 -10.50 3.21 -7.61
N VAL A 230 -9.32 2.80 -8.10
CA VAL A 230 -9.11 1.56 -8.88
C VAL A 230 -9.70 0.33 -8.18
N SER A 231 -9.58 0.26 -6.86
CA SER A 231 -10.14 -0.83 -6.04
C SER A 231 -11.67 -0.90 -6.05
N SER A 232 -12.37 0.19 -6.43
CA SER A 232 -13.83 0.27 -6.40
C SER A 232 -14.49 -0.34 -7.63
N TRP A 233 -13.96 -0.11 -8.83
CA TRP A 233 -14.59 -0.58 -10.08
C TRP A 233 -14.15 -1.99 -10.49
N GLN A 234 -12.96 -2.45 -10.14
CA GLN A 234 -12.48 -3.80 -10.45
C GLN A 234 -13.20 -4.91 -9.67
N ALA A 235 -14.01 -4.55 -8.68
CA ALA A 235 -14.80 -5.52 -7.93
C ALA A 235 -16.04 -6.05 -8.67
N ALA A 236 -16.45 -5.41 -9.77
CA ALA A 236 -17.75 -5.69 -10.41
C ALA A 236 -17.75 -6.89 -11.37
N ASP A 237 -16.60 -7.28 -11.95
CA ASP A 237 -16.54 -8.25 -13.04
C ASP A 237 -16.02 -9.65 -12.65
N GLY A 238 -15.81 -9.89 -11.37
CA GLY A 238 -15.32 -11.17 -10.86
C GLY A 238 -13.82 -11.46 -11.11
N ARG A 239 -13.09 -10.60 -11.83
CA ARG A 239 -11.63 -10.74 -12.04
C ARG A 239 -10.89 -10.71 -10.72
N ARG A 240 -11.29 -9.83 -9.83
CA ARG A 240 -10.74 -9.72 -8.49
C ARG A 240 -10.72 -11.07 -7.76
N PHE A 241 -11.84 -11.76 -7.71
CA PHE A 241 -11.96 -13.00 -6.94
C PHE A 241 -11.21 -14.18 -7.58
N ARG A 242 -11.04 -14.18 -8.91
CA ARG A 242 -10.15 -15.14 -9.58
C ARG A 242 -8.69 -14.88 -9.24
N GLU A 243 -8.27 -13.62 -9.23
CA GLU A 243 -6.91 -13.24 -8.87
C GLU A 243 -6.62 -13.55 -7.40
N GLU A 244 -7.51 -13.16 -6.48
CA GLU A 244 -7.39 -13.48 -5.06
C GLU A 244 -7.30 -14.98 -4.82
N ALA A 245 -8.14 -15.80 -5.47
CA ALA A 245 -8.11 -17.26 -5.32
C ALA A 245 -6.76 -17.84 -5.76
N ARG A 246 -6.25 -17.42 -6.93
CA ARG A 246 -4.94 -17.85 -7.42
C ARG A 246 -3.81 -17.42 -6.48
N PHE A 247 -3.86 -16.20 -6.00
CA PHE A 247 -2.88 -15.67 -5.07
C PHE A 247 -2.85 -16.44 -3.75
N PHE A 248 -4.03 -16.67 -3.13
CA PHE A 248 -4.10 -17.40 -1.87
C PHE A 248 -3.67 -18.87 -2.01
N ALA A 249 -3.91 -19.52 -3.15
CA ALA A 249 -3.38 -20.83 -3.41
C ALA A 249 -1.84 -20.82 -3.46
N GLN A 250 -1.26 -19.90 -4.26
CA GLN A 250 0.19 -19.79 -4.41
C GLN A 250 0.90 -19.49 -3.09
N ILE A 251 0.44 -18.50 -2.31
CA ILE A 251 1.07 -18.21 -1.01
C ILE A 251 0.86 -19.33 0.01
N GLY A 252 -0.23 -20.09 -0.11
CA GLY A 252 -0.49 -21.27 0.71
C GLY A 252 0.61 -22.33 0.54
N ASP A 253 1.05 -22.58 -0.68
CA ASP A 253 2.15 -23.49 -1.01
C ASP A 253 3.51 -22.94 -0.51
N GLU A 254 3.74 -21.63 -0.66
CA GLU A 254 4.94 -20.96 -0.17
C GLU A 254 5.04 -21.02 1.36
N TYR A 255 3.92 -20.89 2.08
CA TYR A 255 3.85 -21.04 3.54
C TYR A 255 4.08 -22.49 3.96
N GLU A 256 3.54 -23.46 3.20
CA GLU A 256 3.78 -24.89 3.45
C GLU A 256 5.26 -25.22 3.36
N ALA A 257 5.94 -24.78 2.30
CA ALA A 257 7.36 -24.99 2.09
C ALA A 257 8.23 -24.42 3.22
N ARG A 258 7.72 -23.42 3.99
CA ARG A 258 8.37 -22.83 5.16
C ARG A 258 7.95 -23.43 6.50
N GLY A 259 6.98 -24.34 6.52
CA GLY A 259 6.39 -24.87 7.74
C GLY A 259 5.49 -23.87 8.49
N TRP A 260 5.02 -22.80 7.82
CA TRP A 260 4.13 -21.78 8.40
C TRP A 260 2.68 -22.24 8.39
N THR A 261 2.34 -23.06 9.36
CA THR A 261 1.04 -23.75 9.42
C THR A 261 -0.13 -22.82 9.64
N THR A 262 0.05 -21.78 10.45
CA THR A 262 -1.01 -20.81 10.78
C THR A 262 -1.29 -19.89 9.59
N ALA A 263 -0.24 -19.40 8.94
CA ALA A 263 -0.35 -18.57 7.74
C ALA A 263 -0.96 -19.38 6.56
N ARG A 264 -0.54 -20.64 6.38
CA ARG A 264 -1.14 -21.55 5.39
C ARG A 264 -2.64 -21.74 5.63
N ARG A 265 -3.04 -21.98 6.89
CA ARG A 265 -4.47 -22.08 7.24
C ARG A 265 -5.22 -20.80 6.91
N ALA A 266 -4.63 -19.62 7.19
CA ALA A 266 -5.23 -18.34 6.86
C ALA A 266 -5.40 -18.16 5.33
N ALA A 267 -4.41 -18.55 4.54
CA ALA A 267 -4.46 -18.50 3.07
C ALA A 267 -5.54 -19.46 2.51
N ARG A 268 -5.62 -20.70 3.01
CA ARG A 268 -6.65 -21.66 2.58
C ARG A 268 -8.07 -21.21 2.91
N LEU A 269 -8.27 -20.57 4.04
CA LEU A 269 -9.58 -20.08 4.45
C LEU A 269 -9.94 -18.75 3.79
N HIS A 270 -8.98 -17.85 3.58
CA HIS A 270 -9.12 -16.47 3.05
C HIS A 270 -10.50 -15.83 3.35
N LEU A 271 -10.90 -15.91 4.64
CA LEU A 271 -12.26 -15.58 5.08
C LEU A 271 -12.68 -14.15 4.75
N SER A 272 -11.78 -13.17 4.86
CA SER A 272 -12.08 -11.78 4.54
C SER A 272 -12.45 -11.60 3.05
N SER A 273 -11.74 -12.30 2.15
CA SER A 273 -12.03 -12.30 0.72
C SER A 273 -13.36 -12.99 0.42
N ARG A 274 -13.64 -14.15 1.05
CA ARG A 274 -14.93 -14.85 0.90
C ARG A 274 -16.11 -14.05 1.42
N LEU A 275 -15.95 -13.36 2.57
CA LEU A 275 -16.98 -12.47 3.11
C LEU A 275 -17.22 -11.27 2.16
N ASN A 276 -16.15 -10.68 1.61
CA ASN A 276 -16.29 -9.63 0.60
C ASN A 276 -17.04 -10.15 -0.64
N ALA A 277 -16.72 -11.34 -1.15
CA ALA A 277 -17.43 -11.93 -2.27
C ALA A 277 -18.92 -12.17 -1.95
N LEU A 278 -19.23 -12.61 -0.74
CA LEU A 278 -20.61 -12.83 -0.27
C LEU A 278 -21.43 -11.53 -0.31
N THR A 279 -20.86 -10.39 0.12
CA THR A 279 -21.54 -9.09 0.07
C THR A 279 -21.83 -8.62 -1.35
N ARG A 280 -21.09 -9.12 -2.36
CA ARG A 280 -21.27 -8.79 -3.77
C ARG A 280 -22.21 -9.72 -4.54
N LEU A 281 -22.61 -10.87 -3.95
CA LEU A 281 -23.50 -11.82 -4.59
C LEU A 281 -24.81 -11.18 -5.11
N PRO A 282 -25.52 -10.29 -4.37
CA PRO A 282 -26.75 -9.68 -4.87
C PRO A 282 -26.56 -8.91 -6.18
N GLN A 283 -25.42 -8.26 -6.35
CA GLN A 283 -25.09 -7.53 -7.59
C GLN A 283 -24.75 -8.49 -8.75
N ALA A 284 -24.10 -9.60 -8.45
CA ALA A 284 -23.69 -10.61 -9.41
C ALA A 284 -24.87 -11.44 -9.97
N PHE A 285 -26.04 -11.44 -9.32
CA PHE A 285 -27.23 -12.09 -9.89
C PHE A 285 -27.67 -11.48 -11.22
N ARG A 286 -27.24 -10.26 -11.52
CA ARG A 286 -27.50 -9.57 -12.79
C ARG A 286 -26.54 -9.97 -13.91
N ASN A 287 -25.42 -10.66 -13.58
CA ASN A 287 -24.41 -11.13 -14.54
C ASN A 287 -24.06 -12.61 -14.26
N PRO A 288 -24.51 -13.55 -15.14
CA PRO A 288 -24.31 -15.01 -14.93
C PRO A 288 -22.85 -15.43 -14.79
N GLU A 289 -21.92 -14.80 -15.54
CA GLU A 289 -20.49 -15.15 -15.49
C GLU A 289 -19.88 -14.79 -14.13
N SER A 290 -20.13 -13.58 -13.65
CA SER A 290 -19.67 -13.12 -12.35
C SER A 290 -20.24 -13.97 -11.22
N ARG A 291 -21.51 -14.37 -11.31
CA ARG A 291 -22.18 -15.22 -10.31
C ARG A 291 -21.46 -16.54 -10.11
N GLY A 292 -21.10 -17.25 -11.18
CA GLY A 292 -20.42 -18.54 -11.10
C GLY A 292 -19.03 -18.42 -10.45
N VAL A 293 -18.32 -17.33 -10.69
CA VAL A 293 -17.01 -17.05 -10.08
C VAL A 293 -17.17 -16.78 -8.59
N LEU A 294 -18.09 -15.89 -8.20
CA LEU A 294 -18.32 -15.55 -6.81
C LEU A 294 -18.79 -16.76 -5.98
N LEU A 295 -19.71 -17.56 -6.51
CA LEU A 295 -20.18 -18.78 -5.80
C LEU A 295 -19.03 -19.76 -5.57
N ARG A 296 -18.18 -20.00 -6.58
CA ARG A 296 -17.00 -20.85 -6.40
C ARG A 296 -16.02 -20.27 -5.39
N HIS A 297 -15.82 -18.96 -5.39
CA HIS A 297 -14.92 -18.31 -4.44
C HIS A 297 -15.47 -18.38 -3.00
N VAL A 298 -16.76 -18.20 -2.79
CA VAL A 298 -17.41 -18.25 -1.46
C VAL A 298 -17.46 -19.67 -0.91
N PHE A 299 -17.87 -20.66 -1.73
CA PHE A 299 -18.21 -22.01 -1.25
C PHE A 299 -17.22 -23.08 -1.72
N GLY A 300 -16.30 -22.76 -2.66
CA GLY A 300 -15.30 -23.69 -3.13
C GLY A 300 -14.37 -24.11 -1.99
N THR A 301 -14.14 -25.40 -1.85
CA THR A 301 -13.04 -25.92 -1.04
C THR A 301 -11.77 -25.52 -1.77
N GLY A 302 -10.91 -24.71 -1.14
CA GLY A 302 -9.59 -24.41 -1.68
C GLY A 302 -8.87 -25.72 -1.94
N GLY A 303 -8.71 -26.05 -3.21
CA GLY A 303 -7.94 -27.18 -3.66
C GLY A 303 -6.47 -26.96 -3.41
#